data_d307dc7a1af7a0afdf663b534d977473
#
_entry.id   d307dc7a1af7a0afdf663b534d977473
#
_cell.length_a   1.000
_cell.length_b   1.000
_cell.length_c   1.000
_cell.angle_alpha   90.00
_cell.angle_beta   90.00
_cell.angle_gamma   90.00
#
_symmetry.space_group_name_H-M   'P 1'
#
loop_
_entity.id
_entity.type
_entity.pdbx_description
1 polymer ?
#
loop_
_entity_poly.entity_id
_entity_poly.type
_entity_poly.pdbx_seq_one_letter_code
_entity_poly.pdbx_strand_id
1 'polypeptide(L)'
;MIRSLHLTDVAVLLLFLGKSPVNEAKVRDRLTSREVELLAAAPLLRSCLISDDRQCSFICVSRGFIQALVSLKRCRGPGAWMVDRLLLSPGREELCRDLLERTGFADDKIKAERLFLRLDSSSPALDMAKQSGFTHYLTEHLYYLEETRQTEPPESSLISRPRSSADEHGLFRLYTAASPLKVRRAEGMTLQEWSQSRDKDATRELVLEKNGEISAWLRIRLGRTAGRFEIVTESGAEELGQLVNYSLAALKGRNPVYCLVSEFQQQLQHILEEQGFSRVSSYACLSKQLAVRVPEPQLVPLRA
;
A
#
# COMPACT_ATOMS: atom_id res chain seq x y z
N MET A 1 14.88 -11.80 21.36
CA MET A 1 14.82 -12.97 20.43
C MET A 1 13.70 -12.72 19.43
N ILE A 2 14.00 -12.84 18.13
CA ILE A 2 13.00 -12.66 17.04
C ILE A 2 12.65 -14.02 16.47
N ARG A 3 11.36 -14.32 16.35
CA ARG A 3 10.83 -15.58 15.79
C ARG A 3 9.45 -15.39 15.16
N SER A 4 8.99 -16.39 14.42
CA SER A 4 7.62 -16.40 13.88
C SER A 4 6.59 -16.41 15.01
N LEU A 5 5.44 -15.80 14.73
CA LEU A 5 4.29 -15.81 15.64
C LEU A 5 3.59 -17.16 15.57
N HIS A 6 3.32 -17.78 16.73
CA HIS A 6 2.66 -19.07 16.85
C HIS A 6 1.35 -18.98 17.65
N LEU A 7 0.51 -20.00 17.55
CA LEU A 7 -0.74 -20.12 18.32
C LEU A 7 -0.55 -19.99 19.83
N THR A 8 0.57 -20.51 20.34
CA THR A 8 0.92 -20.44 21.77
C THR A 8 1.15 -19.01 22.26
N ASP A 9 1.34 -18.05 21.34
CA ASP A 9 1.61 -16.65 21.69
C ASP A 9 0.33 -15.81 21.85
N VAL A 10 -0.84 -16.36 21.58
CA VAL A 10 -2.11 -15.63 21.54
C VAL A 10 -2.35 -14.82 22.83
N ALA A 11 -2.14 -15.41 24.00
CA ALA A 11 -2.35 -14.72 25.27
C ALA A 11 -1.40 -13.51 25.44
N VAL A 12 -0.12 -13.69 25.10
CA VAL A 12 0.89 -12.64 25.19
C VAL A 12 0.66 -11.57 24.11
N LEU A 13 0.17 -11.98 22.92
CA LEU A 13 -0.21 -11.05 21.84
C LEU A 13 -1.38 -10.15 22.26
N LEU A 14 -2.42 -10.70 22.89
CA LEU A 14 -3.54 -9.91 23.40
C LEU A 14 -3.08 -8.90 24.48
N LEU A 15 -2.19 -9.32 25.37
CA LEU A 15 -1.59 -8.42 26.36
C LEU A 15 -0.76 -7.31 25.70
N PHE A 16 -0.02 -7.63 24.64
CA PHE A 16 0.76 -6.65 23.89
C PHE A 16 -0.15 -5.63 23.19
N LEU A 17 -1.19 -6.10 22.50
CA LEU A 17 -2.15 -5.24 21.80
C LEU A 17 -2.96 -4.37 22.79
N GLY A 18 -3.26 -4.89 23.97
CA GLY A 18 -3.93 -4.12 25.05
C GLY A 18 -3.11 -2.95 25.59
N LYS A 19 -1.79 -2.92 25.35
CA LYS A 19 -0.90 -1.78 25.67
C LYS A 19 -0.87 -0.70 24.60
N SER A 20 -1.71 -0.81 23.55
CA SER A 20 -1.81 0.13 22.44
C SER A 20 -0.43 0.43 21.78
N PRO A 21 0.27 -0.58 21.23
CA PRO A 21 1.52 -0.37 20.55
C PRO A 21 1.32 0.55 19.34
N VAL A 22 2.34 1.37 19.04
CA VAL A 22 2.30 2.26 17.88
C VAL A 22 2.44 1.45 16.59
N ASN A 23 1.53 1.66 15.63
CA ASN A 23 1.65 1.06 14.30
C ASN A 23 2.32 2.05 13.34
N GLU A 24 3.58 1.80 13.06
CA GLU A 24 4.36 2.62 12.13
C GLU A 24 3.97 2.36 10.67
N ALA A 25 3.67 1.09 10.30
CA ALA A 25 3.32 0.77 8.92
C ALA A 25 1.93 1.29 8.54
N LYS A 26 1.87 2.00 7.42
CA LYS A 26 0.63 2.54 6.84
C LYS A 26 0.27 1.74 5.59
N VAL A 27 -0.96 1.29 5.50
CA VAL A 27 -1.48 0.59 4.31
C VAL A 27 -2.65 1.36 3.73
N ARG A 28 -2.77 1.36 2.40
CA ARG A 28 -3.77 2.17 1.70
C ARG A 28 -5.19 1.93 2.19
N ASP A 29 -5.55 0.69 2.47
CA ASP A 29 -6.90 0.32 2.92
C ASP A 29 -7.26 0.83 4.31
N ARG A 30 -6.28 1.25 5.11
CA ARG A 30 -6.47 1.79 6.47
C ARG A 30 -6.14 3.28 6.62
N LEU A 31 -5.69 3.98 5.57
CA LEU A 31 -5.35 5.41 5.64
C LEU A 31 -6.55 6.30 6.03
N THR A 32 -7.75 5.86 5.73
CA THR A 32 -8.99 6.61 5.95
C THR A 32 -9.87 6.05 7.06
N SER A 33 -9.48 4.92 7.67
CA SER A 33 -10.25 4.34 8.76
C SER A 33 -9.78 4.92 10.09
N ARG A 34 -10.66 5.62 10.77
CA ARG A 34 -10.56 5.89 12.21
C ARG A 34 -10.95 4.65 13.03
N GLU A 35 -11.20 3.51 12.37
CA GLU A 35 -11.59 2.28 13.06
C GLU A 35 -10.45 1.83 13.96
N VAL A 36 -10.79 1.88 15.22
CA VAL A 36 -10.00 1.59 16.40
C VAL A 36 -9.17 0.31 16.20
N GLU A 37 -7.92 0.38 16.55
CA GLU A 37 -6.91 -0.69 16.56
C GLU A 37 -7.35 -2.00 17.24
N LEU A 38 -8.45 -2.02 17.98
CA LEU A 38 -9.05 -3.21 18.59
C LEU A 38 -9.50 -4.27 17.57
N LEU A 39 -9.89 -3.87 16.35
CA LEU A 39 -10.12 -4.79 15.23
C LEU A 39 -8.81 -5.33 14.63
N ALA A 40 -7.66 -4.81 15.07
CA ALA A 40 -6.35 -5.27 14.64
C ALA A 40 -5.98 -6.68 15.13
N ALA A 41 -6.55 -7.15 16.22
CA ALA A 41 -6.27 -8.48 16.78
C ALA A 41 -6.81 -9.62 15.89
N ALA A 42 -8.03 -9.50 15.40
CA ALA A 42 -8.69 -10.57 14.65
C ALA A 42 -7.93 -11.06 13.41
N PRO A 43 -7.40 -10.21 12.51
CA PRO A 43 -6.58 -10.68 11.39
C PRO A 43 -5.25 -11.32 11.82
N LEU A 44 -4.61 -10.83 12.89
CA LEU A 44 -3.39 -11.43 13.43
C LEU A 44 -3.68 -12.81 14.04
N LEU A 45 -4.75 -12.93 14.80
CA LEU A 45 -5.20 -14.21 15.37
C LEU A 45 -5.57 -15.20 14.27
N ARG A 46 -6.26 -14.73 13.22
CA ARG A 46 -6.60 -15.56 12.07
C ARG A 46 -5.36 -16.09 11.35
N SER A 47 -4.31 -15.27 11.19
CA SER A 47 -3.06 -15.71 10.58
C SER A 47 -2.31 -16.75 11.43
N CYS A 48 -2.52 -16.78 12.74
CA CYS A 48 -2.01 -17.84 13.63
C CYS A 48 -2.79 -19.13 13.51
N LEU A 49 -4.12 -19.05 13.24
CA LEU A 49 -5.02 -20.21 13.19
C LEU A 49 -5.02 -20.89 11.83
N ILE A 50 -4.86 -20.12 10.77
CA ILE A 50 -4.91 -20.60 9.39
C ILE A 50 -3.51 -20.40 8.81
N SER A 51 -2.87 -21.50 8.40
CA SER A 51 -1.62 -21.44 7.62
C SER A 51 -1.94 -20.85 6.25
N ASP A 52 -2.01 -19.51 6.17
CA ASP A 52 -2.28 -18.79 4.93
C ASP A 52 -0.94 -18.34 4.33
N ASP A 53 -0.58 -18.85 3.16
CA ASP A 53 0.62 -18.46 2.41
C ASP A 53 0.60 -16.97 1.98
N ARG A 54 -0.45 -16.24 2.35
CA ARG A 54 -0.62 -14.82 2.01
C ARG A 54 -0.23 -13.85 3.10
N GLN A 55 0.02 -14.34 4.32
CA GLN A 55 0.40 -13.53 5.46
C GLN A 55 1.36 -14.27 6.37
N CYS A 56 2.36 -13.57 6.88
CA CYS A 56 3.25 -14.06 7.93
C CYS A 56 3.55 -12.95 8.94
N SER A 57 3.86 -13.36 10.16
CA SER A 57 4.16 -12.41 11.23
C SER A 57 5.35 -12.88 12.05
N PHE A 58 6.20 -11.92 12.43
CA PHE A 58 7.34 -12.14 13.33
C PHE A 58 7.19 -11.26 14.56
N ILE A 59 7.63 -11.78 15.69
CA ILE A 59 7.58 -11.09 16.98
C ILE A 59 8.98 -11.01 17.60
N CYS A 60 9.25 -9.91 18.26
CA CYS A 60 10.38 -9.75 19.16
C CYS A 60 9.92 -9.97 20.59
N VAL A 61 10.48 -11.00 21.24
CA VAL A 61 10.13 -11.37 22.63
C VAL A 61 11.30 -11.04 23.55
N SER A 62 11.00 -10.36 24.67
CA SER A 62 11.93 -10.09 25.75
C SER A 62 11.26 -10.37 27.09
N ARG A 63 11.93 -11.16 27.95
CA ARG A 63 11.42 -11.54 29.27
C ARG A 63 10.00 -12.13 29.25
N GLY A 64 9.68 -12.93 28.23
CA GLY A 64 8.36 -13.57 28.08
C GLY A 64 7.27 -12.68 27.51
N PHE A 65 7.53 -11.41 27.20
CA PHE A 65 6.57 -10.46 26.63
C PHE A 65 6.94 -10.04 25.22
N ILE A 66 5.92 -9.87 24.34
CA ILE A 66 6.13 -9.27 23.02
C ILE A 66 6.44 -7.79 23.19
N GLN A 67 7.50 -7.32 22.56
CA GLN A 67 7.94 -5.92 22.55
C GLN A 67 7.67 -5.26 21.19
N ALA A 68 7.68 -6.06 20.13
CA ALA A 68 7.44 -5.57 18.78
C ALA A 68 6.92 -6.70 17.87
N LEU A 69 6.18 -6.35 16.83
CA LEU A 69 5.62 -7.26 15.86
C LEU A 69 5.70 -6.66 14.45
N VAL A 70 6.12 -7.46 13.48
CA VAL A 70 5.97 -7.15 12.06
C VAL A 70 5.07 -8.19 11.40
N SER A 71 4.12 -7.73 10.60
CA SER A 71 3.26 -8.59 9.79
C SER A 71 3.45 -8.24 8.32
N LEU A 72 3.64 -9.26 7.49
CA LEU A 72 3.77 -9.16 6.04
C LEU A 72 2.53 -9.72 5.39
N LYS A 73 2.07 -9.08 4.33
CA LYS A 73 0.94 -9.51 3.50
C LYS A 73 1.38 -9.56 2.04
N ARG A 74 1.00 -10.63 1.34
CA ARG A 74 1.29 -10.78 -0.08
C ARG A 74 0.44 -9.80 -0.90
N CYS A 75 1.06 -9.10 -1.83
CA CYS A 75 0.40 -8.28 -2.85
C CYS A 75 -0.38 -9.17 -3.85
N ARG A 76 -0.68 -8.70 -5.04
CA ARG A 76 -1.39 -9.51 -6.05
C ARG A 76 -0.60 -10.74 -6.49
N GLY A 77 0.72 -10.63 -6.60
CA GLY A 77 1.62 -11.69 -7.04
C GLY A 77 2.45 -12.32 -5.91
N PRO A 78 3.05 -13.47 -6.17
CA PRO A 78 3.82 -14.20 -5.15
C PRO A 78 5.14 -13.51 -4.79
N GLY A 79 5.79 -12.82 -5.74
CA GLY A 79 7.09 -12.18 -5.53
C GLY A 79 7.04 -10.84 -4.81
N ALA A 80 5.86 -10.24 -4.63
CA ALA A 80 5.69 -8.92 -4.03
C ALA A 80 4.93 -9.01 -2.70
N TRP A 81 5.51 -8.48 -1.64
CA TRP A 81 4.95 -8.44 -0.30
C TRP A 81 4.99 -7.05 0.27
N MET A 82 4.09 -6.72 1.17
CA MET A 82 4.07 -5.46 1.90
C MET A 82 4.10 -5.69 3.39
N VAL A 83 4.73 -4.77 4.10
CA VAL A 83 4.63 -4.69 5.55
C VAL A 83 3.23 -4.15 5.88
N ASP A 84 2.36 -5.05 6.36
CA ASP A 84 0.98 -4.75 6.70
C ASP A 84 0.86 -4.07 8.07
N ARG A 85 1.75 -4.46 9.00
CA ARG A 85 1.86 -3.88 10.34
C ARG A 85 3.30 -3.89 10.81
N LEU A 86 3.66 -2.83 11.52
CA LEU A 86 4.91 -2.69 12.26
C LEU A 86 4.54 -2.10 13.61
N LEU A 87 4.25 -2.98 14.58
CA LEU A 87 3.80 -2.60 15.91
C LEU A 87 5.00 -2.56 16.84
N LEU A 88 5.23 -1.42 17.47
CA LEU A 88 6.32 -1.20 18.41
C LEU A 88 5.77 -0.80 19.77
N SER A 89 6.31 -1.38 20.86
CA SER A 89 6.08 -0.83 22.20
C SER A 89 6.68 0.58 22.28
N PRO A 90 6.05 1.53 22.98
CA PRO A 90 6.60 2.87 23.16
C PRO A 90 8.04 2.81 23.70
N GLY A 91 8.95 3.60 23.12
CA GLY A 91 10.37 3.62 23.51
C GLY A 91 11.17 2.39 23.08
N ARG A 92 10.69 1.64 22.06
CA ARG A 92 11.36 0.45 21.51
C ARG A 92 11.55 0.55 20.00
N GLU A 93 11.77 1.76 19.51
CA GLU A 93 11.97 2.03 18.08
C GLU A 93 13.20 1.32 17.52
N GLU A 94 14.20 1.05 18.36
CA GLU A 94 15.41 0.30 18.00
C GLU A 94 15.12 -1.12 17.50
N LEU A 95 14.00 -1.73 17.94
CA LEU A 95 13.61 -3.07 17.51
C LEU A 95 13.09 -3.11 16.07
N CYS A 96 12.75 -1.94 15.51
CA CYS A 96 12.28 -1.81 14.13
C CYS A 96 13.29 -2.37 13.13
N ARG A 97 14.57 -2.01 13.28
CA ARG A 97 15.65 -2.46 12.41
C ARG A 97 15.75 -3.98 12.39
N ASP A 98 15.88 -4.61 13.55
CA ASP A 98 16.09 -6.06 13.66
C ASP A 98 14.89 -6.83 13.10
N LEU A 99 13.65 -6.34 13.31
CA LEU A 99 12.45 -6.94 12.75
C LEU A 99 12.42 -6.83 11.23
N LEU A 100 12.75 -5.66 10.68
CA LEU A 100 12.77 -5.43 9.22
C LEU A 100 13.90 -6.19 8.53
N GLU A 101 15.06 -6.36 9.18
CA GLU A 101 16.12 -7.23 8.70
C GLU A 101 15.65 -8.69 8.64
N ARG A 102 14.96 -9.16 9.69
CA ARG A 102 14.42 -10.52 9.75
C ARG A 102 13.44 -10.82 8.62
N THR A 103 12.66 -9.83 8.16
CA THR A 103 11.74 -10.02 7.03
C THR A 103 12.47 -10.37 5.72
N GLY A 104 13.72 -9.93 5.55
CA GLY A 104 14.54 -10.27 4.40
C GLY A 104 15.05 -11.73 4.39
N PHE A 105 15.05 -12.37 5.54
CA PHE A 105 15.42 -13.80 5.72
C PHE A 105 14.19 -14.66 6.01
N ALA A 106 13.01 -14.13 5.74
CA ALA A 106 11.76 -14.82 5.98
C ALA A 106 11.74 -16.15 5.24
N ASP A 107 11.43 -17.16 5.99
CA ASP A 107 11.29 -18.58 5.73
C ASP A 107 11.24 -18.98 4.24
N ASP A 108 11.80 -20.14 3.86
CA ASP A 108 11.74 -20.72 2.50
C ASP A 108 10.30 -20.79 1.92
N LYS A 109 9.30 -20.60 2.77
CA LYS A 109 7.87 -20.48 2.40
C LYS A 109 7.51 -19.15 1.75
N ILE A 110 8.27 -18.06 2.01
CA ILE A 110 7.99 -16.73 1.48
C ILE A 110 8.96 -16.47 0.35
N LYS A 111 8.54 -16.79 -0.87
CA LYS A 111 9.30 -16.48 -2.09
C LYS A 111 9.14 -14.98 -2.44
N ALA A 112 9.47 -14.10 -1.49
CA ALA A 112 9.43 -12.67 -1.72
C ALA A 112 10.68 -12.22 -2.49
N GLU A 113 10.47 -11.52 -3.58
CA GLU A 113 11.51 -10.84 -4.37
C GLU A 113 11.60 -9.37 -3.98
N ARG A 114 10.44 -8.80 -3.58
CA ARG A 114 10.30 -7.38 -3.22
C ARG A 114 9.43 -7.23 -1.98
N LEU A 115 9.89 -6.36 -1.08
CA LEU A 115 9.13 -5.91 0.08
C LEU A 115 8.81 -4.43 -0.07
N PHE A 116 7.57 -4.06 0.22
CA PHE A 116 7.10 -2.69 0.28
C PHE A 116 6.78 -2.29 1.71
N LEU A 117 7.11 -1.06 2.06
CA LEU A 117 6.81 -0.46 3.35
C LEU A 117 6.38 0.99 3.13
N ARG A 118 5.30 1.41 3.76
CA ARG A 118 4.88 2.81 3.83
C ARG A 118 4.89 3.26 5.28
N LEU A 119 5.59 4.35 5.54
CA LEU A 119 5.67 4.99 6.85
C LEU A 119 5.15 6.43 6.75
N ASP A 120 4.71 6.99 7.85
CA ASP A 120 4.56 8.44 7.94
C ASP A 120 5.93 9.10 7.69
N SER A 121 5.96 10.21 6.95
CA SER A 121 7.22 10.90 6.62
C SER A 121 7.93 11.46 7.85
N SER A 122 7.23 11.62 8.96
CA SER A 122 7.76 12.03 10.27
C SER A 122 8.08 10.84 11.20
N SER A 123 7.83 9.61 10.76
CA SER A 123 8.04 8.41 11.60
C SER A 123 9.51 8.22 11.99
N PRO A 124 9.80 7.99 13.28
CA PRO A 124 11.14 7.65 13.73
C PRO A 124 11.66 6.32 13.17
N ALA A 125 10.74 5.45 12.70
CA ALA A 125 11.08 4.19 12.05
C ALA A 125 11.69 4.36 10.65
N LEU A 126 11.64 5.55 10.05
CA LEU A 126 12.09 5.78 8.68
C LEU A 126 13.60 5.52 8.49
N ASP A 127 14.42 6.01 9.42
CA ASP A 127 15.87 5.81 9.33
C ASP A 127 16.25 4.36 9.64
N MET A 128 15.55 3.70 10.56
CA MET A 128 15.72 2.28 10.85
C MET A 128 15.37 1.41 9.63
N ALA A 129 14.32 1.77 8.91
CA ALA A 129 13.95 1.09 7.67
C ALA A 129 15.03 1.24 6.59
N LYS A 130 15.59 2.44 6.41
CA LYS A 130 16.70 2.67 5.47
C LYS A 130 17.93 1.85 5.85
N GLN A 131 18.30 1.82 7.13
CA GLN A 131 19.40 1.00 7.63
C GLN A 131 19.18 -0.50 7.42
N SER A 132 17.92 -0.96 7.40
CA SER A 132 17.54 -2.34 7.09
C SER A 132 17.54 -2.65 5.59
N GLY A 133 18.01 -1.73 4.74
CA GLY A 133 18.12 -1.92 3.29
C GLY A 133 16.86 -1.52 2.49
N PHE A 134 15.89 -0.85 3.09
CA PHE A 134 14.80 -0.24 2.34
C PHE A 134 15.25 1.07 1.69
N THR A 135 14.84 1.27 0.44
CA THR A 135 15.11 2.48 -0.33
C THR A 135 13.83 3.27 -0.53
N HIS A 136 13.83 4.55 -0.22
CA HIS A 136 12.71 5.45 -0.51
C HIS A 136 12.60 5.67 -2.01
N TYR A 137 11.40 5.45 -2.58
CA TYR A 137 11.17 5.61 -4.00
C TYR A 137 10.04 6.60 -4.35
N LEU A 138 9.15 6.92 -3.41
CA LEU A 138 7.99 7.77 -3.64
C LEU A 138 7.54 8.41 -2.32
N THR A 139 7.09 9.68 -2.38
CA THR A 139 6.28 10.29 -1.31
C THR A 139 4.84 10.40 -1.81
N GLU A 140 3.89 9.96 -0.98
CA GLU A 140 2.45 10.13 -1.23
C GLU A 140 1.87 11.10 -0.21
N HIS A 141 1.00 12.01 -0.67
CA HIS A 141 0.30 12.99 0.16
C HIS A 141 -1.16 12.59 0.29
N LEU A 142 -1.69 12.60 1.51
CA LEU A 142 -3.10 12.40 1.78
C LEU A 142 -3.78 13.75 1.91
N TYR A 143 -4.68 14.03 0.98
CA TYR A 143 -5.56 15.20 0.99
C TYR A 143 -6.91 14.84 1.57
N TYR A 144 -7.52 15.79 2.26
CA TYR A 144 -8.74 15.64 3.04
C TYR A 144 -9.71 16.77 2.75
N LEU A 145 -10.96 16.43 2.53
CA LEU A 145 -12.09 17.35 2.41
C LEU A 145 -13.16 16.94 3.43
N GLU A 146 -13.50 17.82 4.35
CA GLU A 146 -14.43 17.53 5.45
C GLU A 146 -15.84 17.27 4.94
N GLU A 147 -16.33 18.18 4.11
CA GLU A 147 -17.66 18.08 3.50
C GLU A 147 -17.59 18.34 2.01
N THR A 148 -18.21 17.48 1.25
CA THR A 148 -18.39 17.71 -0.19
C THR A 148 -19.46 18.78 -0.38
N ARG A 149 -19.09 19.91 -1.00
CA ARG A 149 -20.07 20.84 -1.52
C ARG A 149 -20.97 20.08 -2.52
N GLN A 150 -22.26 20.44 -2.60
CA GLN A 150 -23.14 19.84 -3.60
C GLN A 150 -22.60 20.18 -5.01
N THR A 151 -21.78 19.31 -5.53
CA THR A 151 -21.32 19.40 -6.92
C THR A 151 -22.34 18.61 -7.73
N GLU A 152 -23.04 19.26 -8.64
CA GLU A 152 -23.83 18.56 -9.63
C GLU A 152 -22.88 17.62 -10.39
N PRO A 153 -23.33 16.39 -10.72
CA PRO A 153 -22.52 15.52 -11.56
C PRO A 153 -22.19 16.30 -12.85
N PRO A 154 -20.93 16.34 -13.27
CA PRO A 154 -20.57 17.04 -14.49
C PRO A 154 -21.45 16.48 -15.63
N GLU A 155 -22.06 17.39 -16.39
CA GLU A 155 -22.76 17.04 -17.62
C GLU A 155 -21.82 16.15 -18.43
N SER A 156 -22.30 14.96 -18.77
CA SER A 156 -21.55 13.77 -19.16
C SER A 156 -20.74 13.93 -20.47
N SER A 157 -19.66 14.69 -20.42
CA SER A 157 -18.66 14.71 -21.52
C SER A 157 -17.54 13.67 -21.34
N LEU A 158 -17.38 13.10 -20.13
CA LEU A 158 -16.36 12.09 -19.87
C LEU A 158 -16.85 10.71 -20.26
N ILE A 159 -16.33 10.18 -21.36
CA ILE A 159 -16.55 8.78 -21.74
C ILE A 159 -15.74 7.90 -20.78
N SER A 160 -16.31 7.62 -19.62
CA SER A 160 -15.73 6.72 -18.63
C SER A 160 -16.47 5.39 -18.63
N ARG A 161 -15.72 4.30 -18.52
CA ARG A 161 -16.30 2.95 -18.36
C ARG A 161 -15.63 2.20 -17.20
N PRO A 162 -16.30 1.17 -16.66
CA PRO A 162 -15.65 0.28 -15.71
C PRO A 162 -14.41 -0.38 -16.33
N ARG A 163 -13.37 -0.54 -15.51
CA ARG A 163 -12.17 -1.27 -15.90
C ARG A 163 -12.49 -2.73 -16.16
N SER A 164 -11.95 -3.28 -17.24
CA SER A 164 -11.98 -4.70 -17.59
C SER A 164 -10.60 -5.35 -17.43
N SER A 165 -10.54 -6.67 -17.53
CA SER A 165 -9.25 -7.40 -17.55
C SER A 165 -8.43 -7.09 -18.82
N ALA A 166 -9.09 -6.73 -19.94
CA ALA A 166 -8.42 -6.36 -21.18
C ALA A 166 -7.63 -5.04 -21.07
N ASP A 167 -7.94 -4.20 -20.09
CA ASP A 167 -7.30 -2.89 -19.90
C ASP A 167 -5.91 -2.94 -19.28
N GLU A 168 -5.47 -4.11 -18.81
CA GLU A 168 -4.23 -4.25 -18.04
C GLU A 168 -3.01 -3.69 -18.80
N HIS A 169 -2.93 -3.92 -20.11
CA HIS A 169 -1.84 -3.40 -20.93
C HIS A 169 -1.91 -1.88 -21.12
N GLY A 170 -3.11 -1.34 -21.40
CA GLY A 170 -3.34 0.10 -21.52
C GLY A 170 -3.06 0.85 -20.22
N LEU A 171 -3.47 0.27 -19.09
CA LEU A 171 -3.18 0.81 -17.75
C LEU A 171 -1.68 0.78 -17.43
N PHE A 172 -0.96 -0.24 -17.86
CA PHE A 172 0.49 -0.29 -17.70
C PHE A 172 1.20 0.76 -18.55
N ARG A 173 0.72 1.01 -19.78
CA ARG A 173 1.23 2.11 -20.64
C ARG A 173 1.02 3.46 -19.97
N LEU A 174 -0.21 3.73 -19.50
CA LEU A 174 -0.55 4.95 -18.76
C LEU A 174 0.34 5.10 -17.51
N TYR A 175 0.49 4.05 -16.71
CA TYR A 175 1.37 4.06 -15.54
C TYR A 175 2.82 4.38 -15.94
N THR A 176 3.30 3.80 -17.03
CA THR A 176 4.68 3.99 -17.50
C THR A 176 4.91 5.43 -17.97
N ALA A 177 3.93 6.05 -18.62
CA ALA A 177 3.98 7.43 -19.07
C ALA A 177 3.88 8.42 -17.90
N ALA A 178 2.96 8.17 -16.95
CA ALA A 178 2.70 9.06 -15.83
C ALA A 178 3.73 8.95 -14.69
N SER A 179 4.46 7.83 -14.56
CA SER A 179 5.29 7.57 -13.38
C SER A 179 6.79 7.78 -13.65
N PRO A 180 7.52 8.46 -12.74
CA PRO A 180 8.97 8.58 -12.83
C PRO A 180 9.69 7.23 -12.83
N LEU A 181 10.86 7.17 -13.47
CA LEU A 181 11.66 5.95 -13.58
C LEU A 181 11.98 5.30 -12.21
N LYS A 182 12.23 6.13 -11.18
CA LYS A 182 12.49 5.66 -9.80
C LYS A 182 11.32 4.84 -9.25
N VAL A 183 10.09 5.29 -9.47
CA VAL A 183 8.86 4.61 -9.05
C VAL A 183 8.70 3.28 -9.81
N ARG A 184 8.86 3.33 -11.14
CA ARG A 184 8.77 2.13 -11.98
C ARG A 184 9.79 1.05 -11.61
N ARG A 185 11.03 1.44 -11.29
CA ARG A 185 12.08 0.50 -10.82
C ARG A 185 11.68 -0.19 -9.51
N ALA A 186 11.01 0.51 -8.61
CA ALA A 186 10.56 -0.05 -7.35
C ALA A 186 9.32 -0.95 -7.52
N GLU A 187 8.30 -0.48 -8.24
CA GLU A 187 7.01 -1.16 -8.35
C GLU A 187 6.95 -2.20 -9.46
N GLY A 188 7.73 -2.03 -10.55
CA GLY A 188 7.85 -2.98 -11.64
C GLY A 188 8.08 -2.32 -13.00
N MET A 189 9.09 -2.81 -13.71
CA MET A 189 9.46 -2.37 -15.05
C MET A 189 8.73 -3.13 -16.15
N THR A 190 8.18 -4.29 -15.82
CA THR A 190 7.36 -5.12 -16.72
C THR A 190 5.91 -5.11 -16.29
N LEU A 191 5.00 -5.40 -17.22
CA LEU A 191 3.58 -5.55 -16.93
C LEU A 191 3.32 -6.55 -15.80
N GLN A 192 4.02 -7.66 -15.82
CA GLN A 192 3.89 -8.72 -14.80
C GLN A 192 4.31 -8.22 -13.42
N GLU A 193 5.49 -7.61 -13.30
CA GLU A 193 5.99 -7.09 -12.02
C GLU A 193 5.09 -6.02 -11.44
N TRP A 194 4.68 -5.05 -12.28
CA TRP A 194 3.77 -3.97 -11.88
C TRP A 194 2.41 -4.52 -11.43
N SER A 195 1.83 -5.44 -12.20
CA SER A 195 0.55 -6.06 -11.85
C SER A 195 0.63 -6.82 -10.53
N GLN A 196 1.76 -7.50 -10.27
CA GLN A 196 2.00 -8.25 -9.04
C GLN A 196 2.21 -7.36 -7.80
N SER A 197 2.79 -6.18 -7.96
CA SER A 197 3.06 -5.24 -6.86
C SER A 197 1.83 -4.45 -6.40
N ARG A 198 0.75 -4.46 -7.18
CA ARG A 198 -0.45 -3.65 -6.90
C ARG A 198 -1.26 -4.15 -5.71
N ASP A 199 -1.85 -3.21 -4.99
CA ASP A 199 -2.86 -3.47 -3.95
C ASP A 199 -4.23 -3.83 -4.56
N LYS A 200 -5.03 -4.60 -3.81
CA LYS A 200 -6.41 -4.97 -4.16
C LYS A 200 -7.43 -4.14 -3.37
N ASP A 201 -7.18 -2.85 -3.21
CA ASP A 201 -7.95 -2.05 -2.26
C ASP A 201 -9.07 -1.17 -2.86
N ALA A 202 -9.15 -1.05 -4.18
CA ALA A 202 -10.20 -0.27 -4.83
C ALA A 202 -11.55 -1.00 -4.83
N THR A 203 -12.62 -0.27 -4.51
CA THR A 203 -14.00 -0.79 -4.59
C THR A 203 -14.53 -0.67 -6.01
N ARG A 204 -14.16 0.40 -6.72
CA ARG A 204 -14.58 0.69 -8.09
C ARG A 204 -13.39 1.26 -8.86
N GLU A 205 -13.16 0.73 -10.05
CA GLU A 205 -12.12 1.22 -10.96
C GLU A 205 -12.77 1.63 -12.28
N LEU A 206 -12.45 2.83 -12.76
CA LEU A 206 -12.94 3.39 -14.02
C LEU A 206 -11.75 3.80 -14.88
N VAL A 207 -11.91 3.65 -16.18
CA VAL A 207 -10.94 4.11 -17.18
C VAL A 207 -11.61 5.12 -18.10
N LEU A 208 -10.82 6.14 -18.48
CA LEU A 208 -11.19 7.08 -19.52
C LEU A 208 -10.39 6.74 -20.77
N GLU A 209 -11.07 6.77 -21.89
CA GLU A 209 -10.48 6.55 -23.21
C GLU A 209 -10.51 7.83 -24.03
N LYS A 210 -9.39 8.13 -24.69
CA LYS A 210 -9.25 9.20 -25.67
C LYS A 210 -8.52 8.64 -26.88
N ASN A 211 -9.11 8.76 -28.05
CA ASN A 211 -8.54 8.23 -29.30
C ASN A 211 -8.21 6.71 -29.26
N GLY A 212 -8.98 5.93 -28.54
CA GLY A 212 -8.76 4.48 -28.39
C GLY A 212 -7.66 4.08 -27.40
N GLU A 213 -7.08 5.03 -26.67
CA GLU A 213 -6.08 4.79 -25.63
C GLU A 213 -6.62 5.19 -24.24
N ILE A 214 -6.18 4.50 -23.19
CA ILE A 214 -6.52 4.85 -21.81
C ILE A 214 -5.73 6.08 -21.43
N SER A 215 -6.41 7.22 -21.23
CA SER A 215 -5.81 8.51 -20.85
C SER A 215 -5.85 8.77 -19.35
N ALA A 216 -6.81 8.16 -18.63
CA ALA A 216 -6.86 8.26 -17.17
C ALA A 216 -7.42 6.98 -16.52
N TRP A 217 -7.02 6.77 -15.28
CA TRP A 217 -7.49 5.68 -14.43
C TRP A 217 -7.89 6.24 -13.07
N LEU A 218 -9.16 6.04 -12.74
CA LEU A 218 -9.77 6.47 -11.50
C LEU A 218 -10.04 5.26 -10.62
N ARG A 219 -9.56 5.30 -9.39
CA ARG A 219 -9.77 4.27 -8.36
C ARG A 219 -10.58 4.88 -7.23
N ILE A 220 -11.73 4.32 -6.92
CA ILE A 220 -12.62 4.79 -5.86
C ILE A 220 -12.76 3.71 -4.81
N ARG A 221 -12.61 4.09 -3.55
CA ARG A 221 -12.89 3.25 -2.39
C ARG A 221 -14.06 3.84 -1.60
N LEU A 222 -15.08 3.03 -1.43
CA LEU A 222 -16.25 3.35 -0.62
C LEU A 222 -16.07 2.74 0.78
N GLY A 223 -15.78 3.56 1.78
CA GLY A 223 -15.84 3.17 3.19
C GLY A 223 -17.28 3.28 3.73
N ARG A 224 -17.49 2.96 4.99
CA ARG A 224 -18.81 3.10 5.64
C ARG A 224 -19.24 4.56 5.75
N THR A 225 -18.37 5.42 6.22
CA THR A 225 -18.59 6.86 6.39
C THR A 225 -17.75 7.68 5.42
N ALA A 226 -16.47 7.41 5.32
CA ALA A 226 -15.52 8.13 4.49
C ALA A 226 -15.37 7.50 3.10
N GLY A 227 -14.98 8.32 2.13
CA GLY A 227 -14.61 7.89 0.79
C GLY A 227 -13.17 8.25 0.44
N ARG A 228 -12.56 7.51 -0.48
CA ARG A 228 -11.23 7.84 -1.02
C ARG A 228 -11.20 7.62 -2.52
N PHE A 229 -10.48 8.48 -3.22
CA PHE A 229 -10.17 8.30 -4.63
C PHE A 229 -8.68 8.53 -4.92
N GLU A 230 -8.24 7.98 -6.03
CA GLU A 230 -6.90 8.12 -6.59
C GLU A 230 -7.03 8.28 -8.10
N ILE A 231 -6.25 9.17 -8.71
CA ILE A 231 -6.24 9.42 -10.15
C ILE A 231 -4.83 9.17 -10.68
N VAL A 232 -4.74 8.37 -11.73
CA VAL A 232 -3.52 8.22 -12.54
C VAL A 232 -3.83 8.76 -13.92
N THR A 233 -3.07 9.75 -14.37
CA THR A 233 -3.19 10.36 -15.69
C THR A 233 -1.84 10.87 -16.15
N GLU A 234 -1.68 11.10 -17.43
CA GLU A 234 -0.49 11.76 -17.97
C GLU A 234 -0.43 13.24 -17.53
N SER A 235 0.78 13.76 -17.37
CA SER A 235 0.99 15.17 -17.03
C SER A 235 0.34 16.07 -18.08
N GLY A 236 -0.47 17.04 -17.65
CA GLY A 236 -1.13 18.00 -18.53
C GLY A 236 -2.51 17.59 -19.02
N ALA A 237 -3.13 16.53 -18.48
CA ALA A 237 -4.51 16.18 -18.81
C ALA A 237 -5.48 17.32 -18.45
N GLU A 238 -6.08 17.95 -19.46
CA GLU A 238 -7.04 19.07 -19.32
C GLU A 238 -8.31 18.65 -18.51
N GLU A 239 -8.57 17.35 -18.46
CA GLU A 239 -9.77 16.78 -17.87
C GLU A 239 -9.63 16.50 -16.37
N LEU A 240 -8.47 16.84 -15.75
CA LEU A 240 -8.15 16.47 -14.36
C LEU A 240 -9.15 17.07 -13.35
N GLY A 241 -9.57 18.32 -13.55
CA GLY A 241 -10.61 18.96 -12.72
C GLY A 241 -11.97 18.26 -12.83
N GLN A 242 -12.34 17.82 -14.05
CA GLN A 242 -13.57 17.06 -14.28
C GLN A 242 -13.53 15.68 -13.61
N LEU A 243 -12.34 15.02 -13.60
CA LEU A 243 -12.14 13.75 -12.91
C LEU A 243 -12.27 13.89 -11.38
N VAL A 244 -11.77 14.97 -10.82
CA VAL A 244 -11.96 15.28 -9.38
C VAL A 244 -13.44 15.49 -9.08
N ASN A 245 -14.15 16.30 -9.87
CA ASN A 245 -15.58 16.54 -9.71
C ASN A 245 -16.40 15.25 -9.85
N TYR A 246 -16.07 14.40 -10.83
CA TYR A 246 -16.68 13.08 -10.97
C TYR A 246 -16.44 12.19 -9.76
N SER A 247 -15.24 12.22 -9.21
CA SER A 247 -14.88 11.44 -8.01
C SER A 247 -15.68 11.89 -6.80
N LEU A 248 -15.84 13.21 -6.61
CA LEU A 248 -16.66 13.78 -5.55
C LEU A 248 -18.14 13.41 -5.70
N ALA A 249 -18.68 13.48 -6.92
CA ALA A 249 -20.06 13.07 -7.19
C ALA A 249 -20.27 11.56 -6.92
N ALA A 250 -19.30 10.71 -7.30
CA ALA A 250 -19.34 9.27 -7.04
C ALA A 250 -19.23 8.91 -5.54
N LEU A 251 -18.68 9.82 -4.74
CA LEU A 251 -18.52 9.71 -3.28
C LEU A 251 -19.60 10.49 -2.51
N LYS A 252 -20.64 10.97 -3.19
CA LYS A 252 -21.75 11.71 -2.55
C LYS A 252 -22.30 10.95 -1.34
N GLY A 253 -22.44 11.66 -0.22
CA GLY A 253 -22.90 11.10 1.06
C GLY A 253 -21.83 10.35 1.85
N ARG A 254 -20.58 10.42 1.41
CA ARG A 254 -19.42 9.92 2.15
C ARG A 254 -18.58 11.11 2.59
N ASN A 255 -18.57 11.39 3.87
CA ASN A 255 -17.78 12.44 4.48
C ASN A 255 -17.00 11.87 5.67
N PRO A 256 -15.73 12.20 5.81
CA PRO A 256 -14.92 12.99 4.87
C PRO A 256 -14.52 12.27 3.59
N VAL A 257 -14.07 13.03 2.59
CA VAL A 257 -13.45 12.50 1.36
C VAL A 257 -11.95 12.69 1.40
N TYR A 258 -11.23 11.66 0.99
CA TYR A 258 -9.77 11.67 0.89
C TYR A 258 -9.31 11.48 -0.55
N CYS A 259 -8.17 12.08 -0.88
CA CYS A 259 -7.44 11.79 -2.12
C CYS A 259 -5.99 11.46 -1.79
N LEU A 260 -5.48 10.34 -2.29
CA LEU A 260 -4.08 9.96 -2.17
C LEU A 260 -3.36 10.35 -3.46
N VAL A 261 -2.34 11.21 -3.34
CA VAL A 261 -1.66 11.86 -4.48
C VAL A 261 -0.16 11.62 -4.37
N SER A 262 0.47 11.21 -5.46
CA SER A 262 1.93 11.09 -5.55
C SER A 262 2.60 12.46 -5.64
N GLU A 263 3.80 12.61 -5.06
CA GLU A 263 4.57 13.87 -5.04
C GLU A 263 4.81 14.49 -6.43
N PHE A 264 4.89 13.66 -7.47
CA PHE A 264 5.11 14.11 -8.84
C PHE A 264 3.82 14.59 -9.54
N GLN A 265 2.64 14.40 -8.97
CA GLN A 265 1.35 14.84 -9.52
C GLN A 265 0.99 16.26 -9.07
N GLN A 266 1.88 17.23 -9.31
CA GLN A 266 1.74 18.59 -8.79
C GLN A 266 0.45 19.28 -9.25
N GLN A 267 0.03 19.06 -10.49
CA GLN A 267 -1.19 19.65 -11.04
C GLN A 267 -2.44 19.14 -10.29
N LEU A 268 -2.48 17.85 -9.95
CA LEU A 268 -3.59 17.30 -9.14
C LEU A 268 -3.59 17.91 -7.74
N GLN A 269 -2.41 18.09 -7.12
CA GLN A 269 -2.32 18.73 -5.80
C GLN A 269 -2.91 20.14 -5.84
N HIS A 270 -2.56 20.95 -6.84
CA HIS A 270 -3.08 22.30 -7.00
C HIS A 270 -4.60 22.34 -7.19
N ILE A 271 -5.15 21.50 -8.06
CA ILE A 271 -6.60 21.39 -8.28
C ILE A 271 -7.35 20.99 -7.00
N LEU A 272 -6.80 20.07 -6.21
CA LEU A 272 -7.39 19.67 -4.93
C LEU A 272 -7.41 20.83 -3.93
N GLU A 273 -6.31 21.59 -3.84
CA GLU A 273 -6.22 22.76 -2.96
C GLU A 273 -7.22 23.84 -3.36
N GLU A 274 -7.39 24.12 -4.66
CA GLU A 274 -8.42 25.02 -5.20
C GLU A 274 -9.85 24.57 -4.85
N GLN A 275 -10.08 23.26 -4.77
CA GLN A 275 -11.37 22.68 -4.39
C GLN A 275 -11.59 22.60 -2.88
N GLY A 276 -10.64 23.10 -2.08
CA GLY A 276 -10.75 23.19 -0.62
C GLY A 276 -10.23 21.95 0.12
N PHE A 277 -9.53 21.05 -0.56
CA PHE A 277 -8.82 19.98 0.14
C PHE A 277 -7.62 20.52 0.91
N SER A 278 -7.35 19.95 2.07
CA SER A 278 -6.16 20.21 2.88
C SER A 278 -5.28 18.98 2.95
N ARG A 279 -3.96 19.15 2.84
CA ARG A 279 -3.01 18.05 3.03
C ARG A 279 -2.89 17.73 4.53
N VAL A 280 -3.24 16.50 4.92
CA VAL A 280 -3.29 16.07 6.33
C VAL A 280 -2.15 15.14 6.72
N SER A 281 -1.55 14.42 5.76
CA SER A 281 -0.44 13.51 6.02
C SER A 281 0.44 13.36 4.78
N SER A 282 1.69 12.96 5.01
CA SER A 282 2.64 12.56 3.96
C SER A 282 3.28 11.24 4.33
N TYR A 283 3.39 10.36 3.35
CA TYR A 283 3.90 9.01 3.55
C TYR A 283 5.12 8.75 2.69
N ALA A 284 6.18 8.27 3.30
CA ALA A 284 7.35 7.75 2.60
C ALA A 284 7.08 6.30 2.17
N CYS A 285 7.11 6.03 0.87
CA CYS A 285 7.01 4.71 0.29
C CYS A 285 8.41 4.15 0.05
N LEU A 286 8.70 3.02 0.66
CA LEU A 286 9.99 2.37 0.60
C LEU A 286 9.86 0.98 -0.01
N SER A 287 10.91 0.53 -0.69
CA SER A 287 11.02 -0.82 -1.21
C SER A 287 12.38 -1.44 -0.89
N LYS A 288 12.39 -2.75 -0.73
CA LYS A 288 13.60 -3.55 -0.55
C LYS A 288 13.55 -4.73 -1.52
N GLN A 289 14.58 -4.89 -2.33
CA GLN A 289 14.76 -6.08 -3.15
C GLN A 289 15.43 -7.17 -2.32
N LEU A 290 14.94 -8.38 -2.42
CA LEU A 290 15.47 -9.56 -1.75
C LEU A 290 16.23 -10.42 -2.75
N ALA A 291 17.33 -11.01 -2.32
CA ALA A 291 18.05 -11.99 -3.12
C ALA A 291 17.21 -13.26 -3.25
N VAL A 292 16.87 -13.62 -4.46
CA VAL A 292 16.20 -14.90 -4.76
C VAL A 292 17.28 -15.99 -4.87
N ARG A 293 17.14 -17.08 -4.12
CA ARG A 293 17.96 -18.26 -4.35
C ARG A 293 17.63 -18.82 -5.73
N VAL A 294 18.55 -18.71 -6.66
CA VAL A 294 18.47 -19.42 -7.94
C VAL A 294 18.66 -20.91 -7.62
N PRO A 295 17.69 -21.79 -7.94
CA PRO A 295 17.91 -23.21 -7.77
C PRO A 295 19.10 -23.63 -8.65
N GLU A 296 20.06 -24.35 -8.07
CA GLU A 296 21.15 -24.90 -8.84
C GLU A 296 20.58 -25.75 -9.98
N PRO A 297 21.07 -25.58 -11.24
CA PRO A 297 20.61 -26.38 -12.33
C PRO A 297 20.96 -27.88 -12.01
N GLN A 298 19.92 -28.70 -11.90
CA GLN A 298 20.13 -30.15 -11.78
C GLN A 298 20.83 -30.62 -13.04
N LEU A 299 22.11 -30.99 -12.91
CA LEU A 299 22.85 -31.68 -13.97
C LEU A 299 22.15 -32.99 -14.26
N VAL A 300 21.47 -33.06 -15.39
CA VAL A 300 20.91 -34.33 -15.89
C VAL A 300 22.11 -35.20 -16.29
N PRO A 301 22.35 -36.35 -15.64
CA PRO A 301 23.43 -37.22 -16.04
C PRO A 301 23.17 -37.71 -17.47
N LEU A 302 24.07 -37.36 -18.39
CA LEU A 302 24.10 -37.95 -19.73
C LEU A 302 24.37 -39.45 -19.53
N ARG A 303 23.34 -40.25 -19.77
CA ARG A 303 23.56 -41.70 -19.94
C ARG A 303 24.34 -41.90 -21.23
N ALA A 304 25.57 -42.42 -21.09
CA ALA A 304 26.38 -42.94 -22.19
C ALA A 304 25.76 -44.24 -22.73
#